data_21a4386286bedae5750e22aeae8f4828
#
_entry.id   21a4386286bedae5750e22aeae8f4828
#
_cell.length_a   1.000
_cell.length_b   1.000
_cell.length_c   1.000
_cell.angle_alpha   90.00
_cell.angle_beta   90.00
_cell.angle_gamma   90.00
#
_symmetry.space_group_name_H-M   'P 1'
#
loop_
_entity.id
_entity.type
_entity.pdbx_description
1 polymer ?
#
loop_
_entity_poly.entity_id
_entity_poly.type
_entity_poly.pdbx_seq_one_letter_code
_entity_poly.pdbx_strand_id
1 'polypeptide(L)'
;MAISHILICRTDNIGDVVLTLPLTAYIKQHFPEIKISFLCRAYAAPVVRYCTTVDAVIEMESLSDPAAFFAQSDIDTVIFAQLDKRLAVAAYKARVPVRIGNAYRTWFNWWYCNRPVHFTRGGSDSHEAQLNFKYLRPLGIRHVPKLAEIPAMYHFKIPHEAALDQMLQPYRFNLIFHPKSNGHGREWPSDYFVQLARSLVRQPDIHVWVTGSAAEGQWLAEHASELLQLPNVSNVCGQLTLAQLACFINAADGLIASGTGPLHMSAAFGQRTIGLFPTARSMHPGRWGALGRRAQSLSQTVNCAGCKIKHAMTCECMRSITPEQVEKIVLEWLDQKRNQQQISGSA
;
A
#
# COMPACT_ATOMS: atom_id res chain seq x y z
N MET A 1 25.78 -21.39 -9.33
CA MET A 1 24.48 -22.05 -9.25
C MET A 1 23.49 -21.13 -9.94
N ALA A 2 22.75 -21.61 -10.92
CA ALA A 2 21.69 -20.79 -11.53
C ALA A 2 20.54 -20.66 -10.51
N ILE A 3 20.03 -19.45 -10.34
CA ILE A 3 18.87 -19.19 -9.47
C ILE A 3 17.61 -19.56 -10.27
N SER A 4 16.74 -20.35 -9.68
CA SER A 4 15.51 -20.85 -10.33
C SER A 4 14.24 -20.49 -9.55
N HIS A 5 14.32 -20.40 -8.21
CA HIS A 5 13.15 -20.12 -7.39
C HIS A 5 13.48 -19.14 -6.24
N ILE A 6 12.91 -17.96 -6.29
CA ILE A 6 13.06 -16.93 -5.24
C ILE A 6 11.82 -16.89 -4.34
N LEU A 7 12.03 -16.94 -3.03
CA LEU A 7 11.01 -16.57 -2.04
C LEU A 7 11.27 -15.15 -1.53
N ILE A 8 10.28 -14.28 -1.61
CA ILE A 8 10.29 -12.95 -0.98
C ILE A 8 9.44 -12.99 0.29
N CYS A 9 10.01 -12.66 1.43
CA CYS A 9 9.33 -12.64 2.73
C CYS A 9 9.03 -11.20 3.15
N ARG A 10 7.74 -10.85 3.24
CA ARG A 10 7.27 -9.55 3.76
C ARG A 10 6.01 -9.77 4.61
N THR A 11 6.17 -9.74 5.93
CA THR A 11 5.17 -10.17 6.92
C THR A 11 4.61 -9.04 7.79
N ASP A 12 4.87 -7.80 7.43
CA ASP A 12 4.35 -6.60 8.09
C ASP A 12 3.03 -6.08 7.46
N ASN A 13 2.79 -4.77 7.45
CA ASN A 13 1.53 -4.19 7.04
C ASN A 13 1.30 -4.25 5.51
N ILE A 14 0.02 -4.23 5.08
CA ILE A 14 -0.33 -4.35 3.67
C ILE A 14 0.30 -3.25 2.80
N GLY A 15 0.49 -2.04 3.31
CA GLY A 15 1.19 -0.98 2.58
C GLY A 15 2.63 -1.36 2.24
N ASP A 16 3.34 -1.94 3.20
CA ASP A 16 4.70 -2.47 3.02
C ASP A 16 4.75 -3.63 2.03
N VAL A 17 3.77 -4.52 2.10
CA VAL A 17 3.61 -5.63 1.15
C VAL A 17 3.45 -5.08 -0.27
N VAL A 18 2.49 -4.16 -0.50
CA VAL A 18 2.24 -3.55 -1.80
C VAL A 18 3.49 -2.84 -2.34
N LEU A 19 4.20 -2.07 -1.50
CA LEU A 19 5.45 -1.41 -1.89
C LEU A 19 6.63 -2.37 -2.14
N THR A 20 6.47 -3.66 -1.83
CA THR A 20 7.48 -4.69 -2.13
C THR A 20 7.18 -5.43 -3.44
N LEU A 21 5.93 -5.50 -3.87
CA LEU A 21 5.52 -6.23 -5.07
C LEU A 21 6.21 -5.79 -6.38
N PRO A 22 6.59 -4.51 -6.60
CA PRO A 22 7.36 -4.14 -7.80
C PRO A 22 8.66 -4.93 -8.00
N LEU A 23 9.24 -5.48 -6.92
CA LEU A 23 10.43 -6.33 -7.02
C LEU A 23 10.17 -7.56 -7.90
N THR A 24 8.98 -8.14 -7.82
CA THR A 24 8.65 -9.39 -8.53
C THR A 24 8.70 -9.19 -10.05
N ALA A 25 8.08 -8.12 -10.54
CA ALA A 25 8.14 -7.75 -11.95
C ALA A 25 9.57 -7.42 -12.38
N TYR A 26 10.30 -6.67 -11.55
CA TYR A 26 11.67 -6.29 -11.85
C TYR A 26 12.64 -7.49 -11.88
N ILE A 27 12.44 -8.47 -11.00
CA ILE A 27 13.18 -9.73 -11.03
C ILE A 27 12.88 -10.49 -12.32
N LYS A 28 11.61 -10.62 -12.72
CA LYS A 28 11.21 -11.32 -13.95
C LYS A 28 11.71 -10.62 -15.22
N GLN A 29 11.90 -9.30 -15.22
CA GLN A 29 12.57 -8.58 -16.33
C GLN A 29 14.02 -8.99 -16.52
N HIS A 30 14.74 -9.33 -15.44
CA HIS A 30 16.14 -9.75 -15.50
C HIS A 30 16.30 -11.28 -15.62
N PHE A 31 15.32 -12.03 -15.14
CA PHE A 31 15.29 -13.49 -15.10
C PHE A 31 13.88 -13.97 -15.48
N PRO A 32 13.52 -14.03 -16.79
CA PRO A 32 12.14 -14.31 -17.23
C PRO A 32 11.56 -15.64 -16.72
N GLU A 33 12.39 -16.68 -16.66
CA GLU A 33 11.97 -18.05 -16.28
C GLU A 33 11.96 -18.31 -14.77
N ILE A 34 12.27 -17.27 -13.95
CA ILE A 34 12.39 -17.48 -12.52
C ILE A 34 11.01 -17.66 -11.88
N LYS A 35 10.89 -18.64 -10.99
CA LYS A 35 9.73 -18.82 -10.14
C LYS A 35 9.83 -17.87 -8.94
N ILE A 36 8.76 -17.14 -8.64
CA ILE A 36 8.69 -16.22 -7.50
C ILE A 36 7.55 -16.63 -6.59
N SER A 37 7.91 -17.03 -5.38
CA SER A 37 6.97 -17.18 -4.27
C SER A 37 7.02 -15.96 -3.37
N PHE A 38 5.89 -15.61 -2.77
CA PHE A 38 5.78 -14.48 -1.85
C PHE A 38 5.18 -14.96 -0.52
N LEU A 39 5.92 -14.77 0.58
CA LEU A 39 5.47 -15.11 1.92
C LEU A 39 5.00 -13.84 2.63
N CYS A 40 3.74 -13.83 3.03
CA CYS A 40 3.11 -12.74 3.76
C CYS A 40 2.16 -13.27 4.84
N ARG A 41 1.58 -12.40 5.64
CA ARG A 41 0.53 -12.78 6.59
C ARG A 41 -0.76 -13.12 5.85
N ALA A 42 -1.56 -14.05 6.39
CA ALA A 42 -2.79 -14.55 5.78
C ALA A 42 -3.75 -13.43 5.36
N TYR A 43 -3.90 -12.37 6.18
CA TYR A 43 -4.79 -11.26 5.84
C TYR A 43 -4.39 -10.51 4.57
N ALA A 44 -3.08 -10.44 4.23
CA ALA A 44 -2.56 -9.75 3.05
C ALA A 44 -2.50 -10.65 1.80
N ALA A 45 -2.54 -11.97 1.98
CA ALA A 45 -2.39 -12.96 0.92
C ALA A 45 -3.37 -12.77 -0.26
N PRO A 46 -4.66 -12.43 -0.07
CA PRO A 46 -5.57 -12.18 -1.18
C PRO A 46 -5.07 -11.09 -2.14
N VAL A 47 -4.55 -9.98 -1.61
CA VAL A 47 -4.03 -8.87 -2.43
C VAL A 47 -2.77 -9.30 -3.19
N VAL A 48 -1.90 -10.09 -2.56
CA VAL A 48 -0.69 -10.61 -3.22
C VAL A 48 -1.05 -11.58 -4.34
N ARG A 49 -2.11 -12.40 -4.19
CA ARG A 49 -2.61 -13.31 -5.23
C ARG A 49 -3.12 -12.58 -6.48
N TYR A 50 -3.52 -11.32 -6.35
CA TYR A 50 -3.91 -10.50 -7.50
C TYR A 50 -2.70 -9.99 -8.31
N CYS A 51 -1.48 -10.10 -7.78
CA CYS A 51 -0.25 -9.72 -8.47
C CYS A 51 0.18 -10.83 -9.44
N THR A 52 0.10 -10.58 -10.74
CA THR A 52 0.35 -11.60 -11.78
C THR A 52 1.82 -11.99 -11.95
N THR A 53 2.74 -11.28 -11.31
CA THR A 53 4.18 -11.60 -11.32
C THR A 53 4.62 -12.45 -10.12
N VAL A 54 3.68 -12.81 -9.23
CA VAL A 54 3.87 -13.77 -8.13
C VAL A 54 3.31 -15.12 -8.57
N ASP A 55 4.14 -16.15 -8.58
CA ASP A 55 3.73 -17.49 -9.03
C ASP A 55 3.06 -18.31 -7.91
N ALA A 56 3.44 -18.07 -6.64
CA ALA A 56 2.82 -18.72 -5.49
C ALA A 56 2.81 -17.81 -4.25
N VAL A 57 1.74 -17.87 -3.48
CA VAL A 57 1.60 -17.12 -2.21
C VAL A 57 1.59 -18.08 -1.04
N ILE A 58 2.43 -17.80 -0.05
CA ILE A 58 2.58 -18.60 1.16
C ILE A 58 2.12 -17.73 2.35
N GLU A 59 1.18 -18.27 3.11
CA GLU A 59 0.67 -17.61 4.31
C GLU A 59 1.54 -17.98 5.51
N MET A 60 2.05 -16.96 6.21
CA MET A 60 2.93 -17.16 7.37
C MET A 60 2.27 -18.02 8.46
N GLU A 61 0.98 -17.85 8.65
CA GLU A 61 0.19 -18.54 9.66
C GLU A 61 -0.02 -20.03 9.33
N SER A 62 0.13 -20.44 8.06
CA SER A 62 0.07 -21.85 7.65
C SER A 62 1.38 -22.61 7.89
N LEU A 63 2.46 -21.91 8.21
CA LEU A 63 3.78 -22.50 8.45
C LEU A 63 3.93 -22.97 9.91
N SER A 64 3.51 -24.18 10.22
CA SER A 64 3.72 -24.79 11.54
C SER A 64 5.23 -24.99 11.83
N ASP A 65 5.97 -25.53 10.86
CA ASP A 65 7.43 -25.70 10.89
C ASP A 65 8.09 -25.07 9.66
N PRO A 66 8.60 -23.82 9.79
CA PRO A 66 9.32 -23.16 8.69
C PRO A 66 10.60 -23.89 8.25
N ALA A 67 11.26 -24.67 9.12
CA ALA A 67 12.47 -25.40 8.74
C ALA A 67 12.12 -26.59 7.84
N ALA A 68 11.07 -27.33 8.17
CA ALA A 68 10.56 -28.42 7.33
C ALA A 68 10.06 -27.87 5.98
N PHE A 69 9.36 -26.73 5.99
CA PHE A 69 8.93 -26.06 4.76
C PHE A 69 10.11 -25.77 3.82
N PHE A 70 11.18 -25.11 4.32
CA PHE A 70 12.35 -24.82 3.49
C PHE A 70 13.08 -26.09 3.04
N ALA A 71 13.16 -27.11 3.89
CA ALA A 71 13.86 -28.37 3.56
C ALA A 71 13.15 -29.17 2.46
N GLN A 72 11.83 -29.04 2.36
CA GLN A 72 11.00 -29.75 1.38
C GLN A 72 10.71 -28.93 0.12
N SER A 73 11.05 -27.63 0.12
CA SER A 73 10.81 -26.72 -1.01
C SER A 73 11.96 -26.76 -2.01
N ASP A 74 11.66 -26.36 -3.25
CA ASP A 74 12.63 -26.12 -4.32
C ASP A 74 13.20 -24.67 -4.29
N ILE A 75 13.02 -23.94 -3.17
CA ILE A 75 13.49 -22.57 -2.99
C ILE A 75 15.02 -22.56 -2.85
N ASP A 76 15.70 -21.94 -3.81
CA ASP A 76 17.15 -21.78 -3.78
C ASP A 76 17.60 -20.40 -3.26
N THR A 77 16.71 -19.42 -3.30
CA THR A 77 16.98 -18.05 -2.88
C THR A 77 15.85 -17.50 -2.01
N VAL A 78 16.19 -16.93 -0.85
CA VAL A 78 15.25 -16.22 0.02
C VAL A 78 15.67 -14.78 0.24
N ILE A 79 14.72 -13.85 0.10
CA ILE A 79 14.87 -12.42 0.36
C ILE A 79 14.02 -12.06 1.57
N PHE A 80 14.65 -11.72 2.68
CA PHE A 80 13.98 -11.23 3.88
C PHE A 80 13.79 -9.71 3.78
N ALA A 81 12.75 -9.26 3.07
CA ALA A 81 12.39 -7.85 2.95
C ALA A 81 11.88 -7.27 4.29
N GLN A 82 11.29 -8.14 5.11
CA GLN A 82 11.01 -7.91 6.54
C GLN A 82 11.93 -8.77 7.41
N LEU A 83 12.34 -8.20 8.55
CA LEU A 83 13.20 -8.88 9.52
C LEU A 83 12.39 -9.91 10.31
N ASP A 84 12.63 -11.19 10.05
CA ASP A 84 12.07 -12.31 10.81
C ASP A 84 13.17 -13.31 11.15
N LYS A 85 13.55 -13.34 12.43
CA LYS A 85 14.61 -14.24 12.93
C LYS A 85 14.22 -15.71 12.78
N ARG A 86 12.94 -16.07 13.00
CA ARG A 86 12.45 -17.46 12.91
C ARG A 86 12.62 -18.00 11.49
N LEU A 87 12.22 -17.21 10.48
CA LEU A 87 12.39 -17.57 9.08
C LEU A 87 13.86 -17.61 8.66
N ALA A 88 14.68 -16.66 9.13
CA ALA A 88 16.11 -16.63 8.81
C ALA A 88 16.86 -17.86 9.38
N VAL A 89 16.55 -18.26 10.61
CA VAL A 89 17.10 -19.48 11.24
C VAL A 89 16.61 -20.72 10.51
N ALA A 90 15.35 -20.81 10.13
CA ALA A 90 14.77 -21.92 9.41
C ALA A 90 15.44 -22.14 8.05
N ALA A 91 15.56 -21.08 7.25
CA ALA A 91 16.24 -21.13 5.96
C ALA A 91 17.73 -21.49 6.08
N TYR A 92 18.40 -21.03 7.15
CA TYR A 92 19.78 -21.43 7.45
C TYR A 92 19.89 -22.92 7.76
N LYS A 93 19.05 -23.44 8.66
CA LYS A 93 19.05 -24.88 9.04
C LYS A 93 18.73 -25.78 7.84
N ALA A 94 17.81 -25.38 6.99
CA ALA A 94 17.45 -26.08 5.75
C ALA A 94 18.50 -25.93 4.63
N ARG A 95 19.58 -25.17 4.88
CA ARG A 95 20.68 -24.91 3.93
C ARG A 95 20.22 -24.29 2.61
N VAL A 96 19.18 -23.41 2.64
CA VAL A 96 18.80 -22.66 1.44
C VAL A 96 20.05 -21.96 0.87
N PRO A 97 20.39 -22.17 -0.43
CA PRO A 97 21.69 -21.75 -0.98
C PRO A 97 21.98 -20.26 -0.88
N VAL A 98 20.98 -19.39 -1.17
CA VAL A 98 21.12 -17.94 -1.15
C VAL A 98 20.13 -17.35 -0.15
N ARG A 99 20.64 -16.64 0.85
CA ARG A 99 19.84 -16.01 1.91
C ARG A 99 20.22 -14.53 2.01
N ILE A 100 19.29 -13.65 1.58
CA ILE A 100 19.49 -12.21 1.48
C ILE A 100 18.69 -11.53 2.58
N GLY A 101 19.33 -10.70 3.38
CA GLY A 101 18.68 -9.91 4.43
C GLY A 101 19.45 -8.64 4.71
N ASN A 102 18.77 -7.61 5.25
CA ASN A 102 19.42 -6.38 5.65
C ASN A 102 20.13 -6.59 7.01
N ALA A 103 21.45 -6.55 7.01
CA ALA A 103 22.26 -6.73 8.20
C ALA A 103 22.57 -5.40 8.92
N TYR A 104 22.08 -4.25 8.43
CA TYR A 104 22.27 -2.99 9.13
C TYR A 104 21.49 -3.00 10.45
N ARG A 105 22.22 -2.89 11.57
CA ARG A 105 21.69 -2.99 12.95
C ARG A 105 20.91 -4.27 13.26
N THR A 106 21.16 -5.36 12.50
CA THR A 106 20.46 -6.63 12.67
C THR A 106 21.46 -7.76 12.76
N TRP A 107 21.93 -8.05 13.98
CA TRP A 107 23.02 -8.99 14.24
C TRP A 107 22.73 -10.40 13.71
N PHE A 108 21.48 -10.90 13.82
CA PHE A 108 21.17 -12.25 13.38
C PHE A 108 21.23 -12.43 11.85
N ASN A 109 21.04 -11.37 11.06
CA ASN A 109 21.22 -11.44 9.60
C ASN A 109 22.69 -11.59 9.19
N TRP A 110 23.64 -11.17 10.04
CA TRP A 110 25.06 -11.47 9.81
C TRP A 110 25.35 -12.97 9.92
N TRP A 111 24.64 -13.69 10.78
CA TRP A 111 24.86 -15.12 11.00
C TRP A 111 24.06 -16.00 10.04
N TYR A 112 22.82 -15.64 9.75
CA TYR A 112 21.89 -16.49 9.01
C TYR A 112 21.77 -16.15 7.54
N CYS A 113 22.15 -14.93 7.10
CA CYS A 113 22.18 -14.53 5.71
C CYS A 113 23.60 -14.60 5.14
N ASN A 114 23.81 -15.40 4.10
CA ASN A 114 25.13 -15.50 3.44
C ASN A 114 25.34 -14.46 2.33
N ARG A 115 24.30 -13.66 2.01
CA ARG A 115 24.36 -12.53 1.07
C ARG A 115 23.73 -11.28 1.70
N PRO A 116 24.33 -10.75 2.80
CA PRO A 116 23.76 -9.60 3.49
C PRO A 116 23.83 -8.32 2.64
N VAL A 117 22.83 -7.48 2.79
CA VAL A 117 22.82 -6.09 2.29
C VAL A 117 22.88 -5.12 3.47
N HIS A 118 23.37 -3.92 3.22
CA HIS A 118 23.54 -2.89 4.25
C HIS A 118 22.90 -1.59 3.80
N PHE A 119 21.79 -1.21 4.41
CA PHE A 119 21.18 0.10 4.24
C PHE A 119 20.29 0.46 5.43
N THR A 120 20.22 1.75 5.73
CA THR A 120 19.32 2.28 6.76
C THR A 120 17.94 2.57 6.16
N ARG A 121 16.88 2.25 6.90
CA ARG A 121 15.51 2.67 6.59
C ARG A 121 15.15 3.99 7.28
N GLY A 122 15.44 4.12 8.58
CA GLY A 122 15.04 5.25 9.41
C GLY A 122 15.70 6.58 9.10
N GLY A 123 16.85 6.59 8.42
CA GLY A 123 17.59 7.80 8.06
C GLY A 123 17.71 8.02 6.55
N SER A 124 17.02 7.23 5.75
CA SER A 124 17.06 7.32 4.29
C SER A 124 16.08 8.35 3.76
N ASP A 125 16.52 9.11 2.76
CA ASP A 125 15.64 9.98 1.96
C ASP A 125 15.02 9.23 0.76
N SER A 126 15.39 7.95 0.56
CA SER A 126 14.81 7.10 -0.49
C SER A 126 13.43 6.60 -0.07
N HIS A 127 12.54 6.48 -1.05
CA HIS A 127 11.22 5.88 -0.87
C HIS A 127 11.32 4.41 -0.43
N GLU A 128 10.36 3.91 0.37
CA GLU A 128 10.37 2.51 0.87
C GLU A 128 10.44 1.51 -0.28
N ALA A 129 9.67 1.71 -1.37
CA ALA A 129 9.76 0.87 -2.54
C ALA A 129 11.19 0.83 -3.12
N GLN A 130 11.89 1.97 -3.23
CA GLN A 130 13.27 2.02 -3.72
C GLN A 130 14.25 1.29 -2.80
N LEU A 131 14.02 1.36 -1.49
CA LEU A 131 14.85 0.62 -0.53
C LEU A 131 14.71 -0.89 -0.71
N ASN A 132 13.52 -1.37 -1.10
CA ASN A 132 13.31 -2.78 -1.36
C ASN A 132 14.15 -3.28 -2.55
N PHE A 133 14.36 -2.50 -3.61
CA PHE A 133 15.24 -2.89 -4.73
C PHE A 133 16.69 -3.14 -4.32
N LYS A 134 17.15 -2.57 -3.20
CA LYS A 134 18.52 -2.81 -2.70
C LYS A 134 18.79 -4.27 -2.30
N TYR A 135 17.73 -5.05 -2.02
CA TYR A 135 17.85 -6.49 -1.78
C TYR A 135 18.30 -7.28 -3.02
N LEU A 136 18.18 -6.71 -4.22
CA LEU A 136 18.54 -7.39 -5.47
C LEU A 136 20.03 -7.28 -5.81
N ARG A 137 20.81 -6.47 -5.09
CA ARG A 137 22.24 -6.29 -5.34
C ARG A 137 23.06 -7.59 -5.32
N PRO A 138 22.84 -8.53 -4.37
CA PRO A 138 23.53 -9.82 -4.38
C PRO A 138 23.18 -10.73 -5.57
N LEU A 139 22.09 -10.44 -6.28
CA LEU A 139 21.68 -11.12 -7.51
C LEU A 139 22.28 -10.48 -8.78
N GLY A 140 23.18 -9.50 -8.62
CA GLY A 140 23.77 -8.75 -9.73
C GLY A 140 22.98 -7.54 -10.20
N ILE A 141 21.75 -7.34 -9.72
CA ILE A 141 20.89 -6.21 -10.08
C ILE A 141 21.21 -5.03 -9.15
N ARG A 142 22.00 -4.07 -9.64
CA ARG A 142 22.46 -2.92 -8.84
C ARG A 142 21.65 -1.65 -9.06
N HIS A 143 21.00 -1.55 -10.21
CA HIS A 143 20.18 -0.39 -10.55
C HIS A 143 18.93 -0.35 -9.63
N VAL A 144 18.64 0.84 -9.12
CA VAL A 144 17.42 1.12 -8.35
C VAL A 144 16.54 2.02 -9.22
N PRO A 145 15.34 1.59 -9.61
CA PRO A 145 14.46 2.37 -10.47
C PRO A 145 14.12 3.74 -9.86
N LYS A 146 13.92 4.75 -10.73
CA LYS A 146 13.37 6.03 -10.31
C LYS A 146 11.92 5.86 -9.88
N LEU A 147 11.43 6.75 -9.01
CA LEU A 147 10.04 6.67 -8.52
C LEU A 147 9.00 6.65 -9.64
N ALA A 148 9.24 7.40 -10.72
CA ALA A 148 8.36 7.46 -11.88
C ALA A 148 8.28 6.14 -12.68
N GLU A 149 9.26 5.24 -12.53
CA GLU A 149 9.32 3.96 -13.24
C GLU A 149 8.58 2.85 -12.48
N ILE A 150 8.50 2.96 -11.15
CA ILE A 150 7.92 1.93 -10.28
C ILE A 150 6.43 1.65 -10.56
N PRO A 151 5.56 2.64 -10.85
CA PRO A 151 4.16 2.38 -11.17
C PRO A 151 3.93 1.42 -12.34
N ALA A 152 4.86 1.35 -13.30
CA ALA A 152 4.77 0.41 -14.42
C ALA A 152 5.10 -1.04 -14.03
N MET A 153 5.64 -1.26 -12.84
CA MET A 153 6.00 -2.58 -12.32
C MET A 153 4.88 -3.21 -11.47
N TYR A 154 3.78 -2.50 -11.24
CA TYR A 154 2.60 -3.07 -10.62
C TYR A 154 1.79 -3.84 -11.68
N HIS A 155 1.69 -5.14 -11.51
CA HIS A 155 0.96 -6.04 -12.40
C HIS A 155 -0.18 -6.72 -11.63
N PHE A 156 -1.28 -5.99 -11.45
CA PHE A 156 -2.45 -6.50 -10.76
C PHE A 156 -3.55 -6.91 -11.75
N LYS A 157 -4.18 -8.06 -11.47
CA LYS A 157 -5.44 -8.48 -12.08
C LYS A 157 -6.46 -8.64 -10.95
N ILE A 158 -7.16 -7.55 -10.64
CA ILE A 158 -8.14 -7.52 -9.57
C ILE A 158 -9.45 -8.11 -10.11
N PRO A 159 -10.06 -9.10 -9.44
CA PRO A 159 -11.33 -9.67 -9.87
C PRO A 159 -12.47 -8.66 -9.70
N HIS A 160 -13.50 -8.80 -10.51
CA HIS A 160 -14.77 -8.13 -10.33
C HIS A 160 -15.65 -8.96 -9.40
N GLU A 161 -16.24 -8.33 -8.40
CA GLU A 161 -17.22 -8.93 -7.50
C GLU A 161 -18.57 -8.24 -7.71
N ALA A 162 -19.51 -8.92 -8.35
CA ALA A 162 -20.81 -8.35 -8.72
C ALA A 162 -21.57 -7.72 -7.54
N ALA A 163 -21.45 -8.28 -6.34
CA ALA A 163 -22.08 -7.72 -5.14
C ALA A 163 -21.47 -6.35 -4.77
N LEU A 164 -20.16 -6.17 -4.93
CA LEU A 164 -19.49 -4.90 -4.67
C LEU A 164 -19.77 -3.87 -5.77
N ASP A 165 -19.80 -4.31 -7.02
CA ASP A 165 -20.13 -3.44 -8.15
C ASP A 165 -21.56 -2.90 -8.02
N GLN A 166 -22.51 -3.71 -7.50
CA GLN A 166 -23.90 -3.29 -7.22
C GLN A 166 -24.01 -2.29 -6.06
N MET A 167 -23.06 -2.28 -5.12
CA MET A 167 -23.02 -1.26 -4.05
C MET A 167 -22.68 0.11 -4.63
N LEU A 168 -21.77 0.18 -5.61
CA LEU A 168 -21.33 1.43 -6.21
C LEU A 168 -22.47 2.12 -6.97
N GLN A 169 -22.43 3.43 -7.00
CA GLN A 169 -23.42 4.25 -7.69
C GLN A 169 -23.04 4.37 -9.18
N PRO A 170 -23.73 3.67 -10.12
CA PRO A 170 -23.22 3.47 -11.48
C PRO A 170 -23.06 4.78 -12.28
N TYR A 171 -23.88 5.79 -11.96
CA TYR A 171 -23.86 7.08 -12.66
C TYR A 171 -23.16 8.20 -11.87
N ARG A 172 -22.55 7.86 -10.72
CA ARG A 172 -21.84 8.81 -9.89
C ARG A 172 -20.35 8.57 -9.90
N PHE A 173 -19.60 9.58 -9.48
CA PHE A 173 -18.19 9.44 -9.14
C PHE A 173 -18.11 8.82 -7.73
N ASN A 174 -17.68 7.58 -7.65
CA ASN A 174 -17.53 6.85 -6.40
C ASN A 174 -16.19 7.17 -5.77
N LEU A 175 -16.21 8.00 -4.74
CA LEU A 175 -15.03 8.47 -4.04
C LEU A 175 -14.89 7.77 -2.69
N ILE A 176 -13.77 7.11 -2.46
CA ILE A 176 -13.48 6.47 -1.18
C ILE A 176 -12.75 7.44 -0.25
N PHE A 177 -13.27 7.62 0.95
CA PHE A 177 -12.56 8.19 2.09
C PHE A 177 -12.07 7.06 2.98
N HIS A 178 -10.77 7.06 3.31
CA HIS A 178 -10.19 6.17 4.32
C HIS A 178 -9.53 7.01 5.41
N PRO A 179 -10.32 7.51 6.39
CA PRO A 179 -9.88 8.57 7.30
C PRO A 179 -8.85 8.11 8.34
N LYS A 180 -8.90 6.83 8.72
CA LYS A 180 -8.12 6.31 9.86
C LYS A 180 -6.90 5.54 9.39
N SER A 181 -5.93 5.34 10.31
CA SER A 181 -4.66 4.67 10.03
C SER A 181 -4.31 3.57 11.04
N ASN A 182 -5.25 3.19 11.90
CA ASN A 182 -5.00 2.26 13.01
C ASN A 182 -3.76 2.64 13.85
N GLY A 183 -3.50 3.94 14.01
CA GLY A 183 -2.37 4.46 14.77
C GLY A 183 -1.00 4.38 14.09
N HIS A 184 -0.92 3.93 12.84
CA HIS A 184 0.35 3.76 12.12
C HIS A 184 0.92 5.05 11.50
N GLY A 185 0.13 6.11 11.41
CA GLY A 185 0.56 7.38 10.78
C GLY A 185 -0.15 8.59 11.35
N ARG A 186 0.22 9.78 10.83
CA ARG A 186 -0.55 11.00 11.06
C ARG A 186 -1.79 10.95 10.20
N GLU A 187 -2.92 11.26 10.80
CA GLU A 187 -4.22 11.29 10.13
C GLU A 187 -4.57 12.73 9.75
N TRP A 188 -5.16 12.88 8.59
CA TRP A 188 -5.85 14.12 8.23
C TRP A 188 -7.02 14.30 9.18
N PRO A 189 -7.29 15.53 9.67
CA PRO A 189 -8.32 15.74 10.67
C PRO A 189 -9.69 15.23 10.23
N SER A 190 -10.41 14.55 11.12
CA SER A 190 -11.76 14.03 10.81
C SER A 190 -12.75 15.13 10.50
N ASP A 191 -12.63 16.29 11.17
CA ASP A 191 -13.40 17.50 10.87
C ASP A 191 -13.16 18.01 9.44
N TYR A 192 -11.99 17.78 8.85
CA TYR A 192 -11.68 18.14 7.46
C TYR A 192 -12.32 17.15 6.47
N PHE A 193 -12.41 15.87 6.81
CA PHE A 193 -13.22 14.93 6.02
C PHE A 193 -14.71 15.30 6.04
N VAL A 194 -15.24 15.77 7.19
CA VAL A 194 -16.62 16.28 7.31
C VAL A 194 -16.80 17.51 6.40
N GLN A 195 -15.90 18.49 6.47
CA GLN A 195 -15.97 19.71 5.66
C GLN A 195 -15.92 19.38 4.16
N LEU A 196 -15.00 18.51 3.74
CA LEU A 196 -14.90 18.08 2.34
C LEU A 196 -16.18 17.34 1.90
N ALA A 197 -16.67 16.37 2.68
CA ALA A 197 -17.89 15.67 2.33
C ALA A 197 -19.11 16.59 2.23
N ARG A 198 -19.20 17.59 3.12
CA ARG A 198 -20.27 18.62 3.12
C ARG A 198 -20.18 19.51 1.88
N SER A 199 -18.99 19.91 1.44
CA SER A 199 -18.83 20.68 0.21
C SER A 199 -19.25 19.86 -1.02
N LEU A 200 -18.92 18.55 -1.03
CA LEU A 200 -19.27 17.63 -2.11
C LEU A 200 -20.77 17.28 -2.18
N VAL A 201 -21.59 17.57 -1.15
CA VAL A 201 -23.07 17.44 -1.23
C VAL A 201 -23.61 18.29 -2.38
N ARG A 202 -23.00 19.42 -2.71
CA ARG A 202 -23.38 20.29 -3.82
C ARG A 202 -23.12 19.68 -5.20
N GLN A 203 -22.42 18.55 -5.25
CA GLN A 203 -22.10 17.80 -6.49
C GLN A 203 -22.91 16.49 -6.50
N PRO A 204 -24.13 16.48 -7.10
CA PRO A 204 -25.01 15.30 -7.06
C PRO A 204 -24.39 14.07 -7.74
N ASP A 205 -23.40 14.29 -8.61
CA ASP A 205 -22.68 13.23 -9.31
C ASP A 205 -21.57 12.59 -8.46
N ILE A 206 -21.34 13.04 -7.22
CA ILE A 206 -20.35 12.43 -6.33
C ILE A 206 -21.05 11.66 -5.21
N HIS A 207 -20.59 10.42 -4.99
CA HIS A 207 -20.94 9.61 -3.83
C HIS A 207 -19.67 9.25 -3.06
N VAL A 208 -19.70 9.42 -1.75
CA VAL A 208 -18.56 9.18 -0.86
C VAL A 208 -18.78 7.87 -0.10
N TRP A 209 -17.76 7.00 -0.13
CA TRP A 209 -17.73 5.75 0.61
C TRP A 209 -16.71 5.86 1.74
N VAL A 210 -17.14 5.74 2.98
CA VAL A 210 -16.24 5.75 4.13
C VAL A 210 -15.84 4.32 4.44
N THR A 211 -14.53 4.03 4.39
CA THR A 211 -13.95 2.72 4.63
C THR A 211 -13.05 2.73 5.87
N GLY A 212 -12.92 1.57 6.52
CA GLY A 212 -12.12 1.36 7.72
C GLY A 212 -12.43 0.01 8.34
N SER A 213 -11.73 -0.34 9.42
CA SER A 213 -12.09 -1.46 10.28
C SER A 213 -13.38 -1.15 11.07
N ALA A 214 -13.99 -2.16 11.69
CA ALA A 214 -15.15 -1.97 12.55
C ALA A 214 -14.86 -1.00 13.71
N ALA A 215 -13.68 -1.12 14.34
CA ALA A 215 -13.25 -0.23 15.41
C ALA A 215 -13.07 1.23 14.94
N GLU A 216 -12.55 1.44 13.74
CA GLU A 216 -12.43 2.77 13.13
C GLU A 216 -13.79 3.36 12.79
N GLY A 217 -14.72 2.53 12.30
CA GLY A 217 -16.11 2.93 12.07
C GLY A 217 -16.83 3.37 13.36
N GLN A 218 -16.65 2.64 14.45
CA GLN A 218 -17.17 3.01 15.74
C GLN A 218 -16.56 4.34 16.21
N TRP A 219 -15.25 4.51 16.10
CA TRP A 219 -14.58 5.76 16.45
C TRP A 219 -15.14 6.96 15.65
N LEU A 220 -15.36 6.77 14.34
CA LEU A 220 -15.95 7.81 13.48
C LEU A 220 -17.39 8.15 13.92
N ALA A 221 -18.19 7.16 14.30
CA ALA A 221 -19.55 7.39 14.79
C ALA A 221 -19.56 8.21 16.09
N GLU A 222 -18.55 8.06 16.94
CA GLU A 222 -18.42 8.80 18.22
C GLU A 222 -17.83 10.20 18.04
N HIS A 223 -16.86 10.39 17.09
CA HIS A 223 -16.05 11.61 17.00
C HIS A 223 -16.26 12.41 15.71
N ALA A 224 -16.91 11.84 14.71
CA ALA A 224 -17.19 12.45 13.42
C ALA A 224 -18.54 11.97 12.85
N SER A 225 -19.54 11.79 13.71
CA SER A 225 -20.89 11.26 13.35
C SER A 225 -21.52 12.02 12.19
N GLU A 226 -21.31 13.31 12.09
CA GLU A 226 -21.80 14.14 11.02
C GLU A 226 -21.32 13.64 9.64
N LEU A 227 -20.07 13.19 9.49
CA LEU A 227 -19.56 12.61 8.25
C LEU A 227 -20.46 11.47 7.75
N LEU A 228 -20.88 10.61 8.69
CA LEU A 228 -21.65 9.41 8.36
C LEU A 228 -23.15 9.68 8.12
N GLN A 229 -23.63 10.89 8.43
CA GLN A 229 -25.02 11.31 8.29
C GLN A 229 -25.29 12.15 7.05
N LEU A 230 -24.24 12.54 6.31
CA LEU A 230 -24.38 13.33 5.09
C LEU A 230 -25.06 12.51 3.98
N PRO A 231 -25.98 13.11 3.18
CA PRO A 231 -26.83 12.39 2.24
C PRO A 231 -26.07 11.76 1.05
N ASN A 232 -24.85 12.21 0.78
CA ASN A 232 -23.98 11.69 -0.26
C ASN A 232 -22.92 10.72 0.28
N VAL A 233 -23.03 10.28 1.54
CA VAL A 233 -22.06 9.42 2.21
C VAL A 233 -22.66 8.08 2.59
N SER A 234 -21.94 6.99 2.32
CA SER A 234 -22.24 5.64 2.81
C SER A 234 -21.06 5.10 3.63
N ASN A 235 -21.38 4.56 4.81
CA ASN A 235 -20.41 3.95 5.69
C ASN A 235 -20.32 2.44 5.46
N VAL A 236 -19.14 1.94 5.06
CA VAL A 236 -18.86 0.50 4.88
C VAL A 236 -17.72 0.03 5.79
N CYS A 237 -17.42 0.78 6.87
CA CYS A 237 -16.43 0.37 7.86
C CYS A 237 -16.81 -0.98 8.49
N GLY A 238 -15.84 -1.90 8.55
CA GLY A 238 -16.03 -3.24 9.11
C GLY A 238 -16.85 -4.21 8.25
N GLN A 239 -17.34 -3.79 7.07
CA GLN A 239 -18.17 -4.63 6.21
C GLN A 239 -17.39 -5.37 5.13
N LEU A 240 -16.16 -4.95 4.84
CA LEU A 240 -15.35 -5.52 3.77
C LEU A 240 -14.12 -6.22 4.35
N THR A 241 -13.87 -7.46 3.91
CA THR A 241 -12.56 -8.09 4.07
C THR A 241 -11.50 -7.33 3.26
N LEU A 242 -10.22 -7.57 3.50
CA LEU A 242 -9.17 -6.89 2.72
C LEU A 242 -9.24 -7.24 1.22
N ALA A 243 -9.63 -8.48 0.89
CA ALA A 243 -9.87 -8.91 -0.49
C ALA A 243 -10.98 -8.09 -1.14
N GLN A 244 -12.11 -7.98 -0.47
CA GLN A 244 -13.27 -7.19 -0.92
C GLN A 244 -12.95 -5.70 -1.00
N LEU A 245 -12.20 -5.16 -0.03
CA LEU A 245 -11.74 -3.77 -0.08
C LEU A 245 -10.85 -3.52 -1.30
N ALA A 246 -9.98 -4.47 -1.68
CA ALA A 246 -9.17 -4.36 -2.89
C ALA A 246 -10.04 -4.31 -4.15
N CYS A 247 -11.04 -5.19 -4.28
CA CYS A 247 -12.02 -5.17 -5.38
C CYS A 247 -12.81 -3.86 -5.40
N PHE A 248 -13.28 -3.40 -4.24
CA PHE A 248 -14.04 -2.16 -4.08
C PHE A 248 -13.22 -0.92 -4.48
N ILE A 249 -11.95 -0.84 -4.04
CA ILE A 249 -11.02 0.22 -4.45
C ILE A 249 -10.79 0.19 -5.97
N ASN A 250 -10.65 -1.00 -6.55
CA ASN A 250 -10.41 -1.12 -8.00
C ASN A 250 -11.64 -0.70 -8.83
N ALA A 251 -12.84 -0.90 -8.32
CA ALA A 251 -14.09 -0.54 -8.98
C ALA A 251 -14.49 0.94 -8.74
N ALA A 252 -13.99 1.57 -7.68
CA ALA A 252 -14.26 2.98 -7.38
C ALA A 252 -13.48 3.94 -8.31
N ASP A 253 -13.87 5.21 -8.34
CA ASP A 253 -13.26 6.24 -9.21
C ASP A 253 -12.06 6.94 -8.59
N GLY A 254 -11.96 6.94 -7.25
CA GLY A 254 -10.85 7.57 -6.55
C GLY A 254 -10.84 7.27 -5.06
N LEU A 255 -9.69 7.55 -4.43
CA LEU A 255 -9.49 7.34 -3.00
C LEU A 255 -8.69 8.50 -2.39
N ILE A 256 -9.11 8.91 -1.19
CA ILE A 256 -8.41 9.88 -0.35
C ILE A 256 -8.09 9.23 0.99
N ALA A 257 -6.82 9.23 1.36
CA ALA A 257 -6.37 8.70 2.65
C ALA A 257 -5.06 9.35 3.11
N SER A 258 -4.77 9.26 4.39
CA SER A 258 -3.42 9.45 4.91
C SER A 258 -2.51 8.25 4.53
N GLY A 259 -1.26 8.23 4.97
CA GLY A 259 -0.31 7.15 4.67
C GLY A 259 -0.75 5.80 5.23
N THR A 260 -1.58 5.08 4.51
CA THR A 260 -2.23 3.82 4.92
C THR A 260 -2.12 2.73 3.84
N GLY A 261 -2.43 1.49 4.20
CA GLY A 261 -2.45 0.37 3.27
C GLY A 261 -3.39 0.58 2.06
N PRO A 262 -4.66 0.98 2.25
CA PRO A 262 -5.60 1.29 1.17
C PRO A 262 -5.11 2.37 0.20
N LEU A 263 -4.36 3.38 0.68
CA LEU A 263 -3.71 4.36 -0.17
C LEU A 263 -2.76 3.71 -1.18
N HIS A 264 -1.89 2.83 -0.67
CA HIS A 264 -0.91 2.13 -1.52
C HIS A 264 -1.58 1.16 -2.49
N MET A 265 -2.65 0.47 -2.06
CA MET A 265 -3.44 -0.38 -2.95
C MET A 265 -4.07 0.44 -4.08
N SER A 266 -4.77 1.52 -3.75
CA SER A 266 -5.41 2.40 -4.74
C SER A 266 -4.42 2.93 -5.79
N ALA A 267 -3.27 3.41 -5.34
CA ALA A 267 -2.22 3.89 -6.22
C ALA A 267 -1.66 2.79 -7.13
N ALA A 268 -1.36 1.61 -6.56
CA ALA A 268 -0.81 0.45 -7.27
C ALA A 268 -1.79 -0.13 -8.29
N PHE A 269 -3.11 -0.06 -8.02
CA PHE A 269 -4.16 -0.47 -8.96
C PHE A 269 -4.37 0.57 -10.08
N GLY A 270 -3.68 1.71 -10.02
CA GLY A 270 -3.76 2.77 -11.01
C GLY A 270 -4.98 3.68 -10.86
N GLN A 271 -5.64 3.67 -9.71
CA GLN A 271 -6.80 4.52 -9.41
C GLN A 271 -6.36 5.97 -9.13
N ARG A 272 -7.30 6.93 -9.27
CA ARG A 272 -7.08 8.30 -8.81
C ARG A 272 -6.91 8.29 -7.29
N THR A 273 -5.77 8.76 -6.81
CA THR A 273 -5.41 8.61 -5.40
C THR A 273 -4.82 9.89 -4.84
N ILE A 274 -5.37 10.41 -3.74
CA ILE A 274 -4.77 11.49 -2.96
C ILE A 274 -4.24 10.92 -1.65
N GLY A 275 -2.93 11.00 -1.47
CA GLY A 275 -2.25 10.73 -0.21
C GLY A 275 -2.00 12.00 0.57
N LEU A 276 -2.41 12.04 1.84
CA LEU A 276 -2.25 13.18 2.74
C LEU A 276 -1.15 12.87 3.75
N PHE A 277 -0.07 13.67 3.74
CA PHE A 277 1.15 13.33 4.46
C PHE A 277 1.67 14.47 5.34
N PRO A 278 2.22 14.13 6.53
CA PRO A 278 2.95 15.08 7.34
C PRO A 278 4.34 15.38 6.76
N THR A 279 4.97 16.44 7.26
CA THR A 279 6.35 16.81 6.91
C THR A 279 7.40 16.05 7.72
N ALA A 280 7.00 15.21 8.68
CA ALA A 280 7.92 14.43 9.49
C ALA A 280 8.76 13.49 8.63
N ARG A 281 10.09 13.55 8.75
CA ARG A 281 11.06 12.81 7.92
C ARG A 281 10.77 11.30 7.82
N SER A 282 10.26 10.69 8.89
CA SER A 282 9.93 9.26 8.93
C SER A 282 8.60 8.91 8.23
N MET A 283 7.73 9.89 7.95
CA MET A 283 6.38 9.71 7.46
C MET A 283 6.03 10.56 6.23
N HIS A 284 6.96 11.38 5.71
CA HIS A 284 6.70 12.29 4.58
C HIS A 284 6.54 11.54 3.25
N PRO A 285 5.97 12.18 2.21
CA PRO A 285 5.68 11.51 0.94
C PRO A 285 6.93 11.03 0.19
N GLY A 286 8.08 11.67 0.35
CA GLY A 286 9.34 11.16 -0.22
C GLY A 286 9.73 9.77 0.32
N ARG A 287 9.19 9.39 1.48
CA ARG A 287 9.40 8.09 2.11
C ARG A 287 8.26 7.10 1.82
N TRP A 288 7.01 7.58 1.84
CA TRP A 288 5.80 6.75 1.82
C TRP A 288 4.74 7.23 0.84
N GLY A 289 5.08 8.12 -0.10
CA GLY A 289 4.12 8.66 -1.05
C GLY A 289 3.40 7.56 -1.84
N ALA A 290 2.21 7.87 -2.30
CA ALA A 290 1.45 6.97 -3.15
C ALA A 290 2.16 6.80 -4.52
N LEU A 291 2.48 5.58 -4.91
CA LEU A 291 3.13 5.27 -6.18
C LEU A 291 2.12 4.71 -7.17
N GLY A 292 1.62 5.55 -8.05
CA GLY A 292 0.66 5.19 -9.08
C GLY A 292 0.63 6.25 -10.20
N ARG A 293 0.21 5.85 -11.40
CA ARG A 293 0.16 6.76 -12.56
C ARG A 293 -0.81 7.94 -12.38
N ARG A 294 -1.84 7.76 -11.55
CA ARG A 294 -2.87 8.77 -11.23
C ARG A 294 -2.88 9.12 -9.74
N ALA A 295 -1.76 8.83 -9.05
CA ALA A 295 -1.62 9.12 -7.64
C ALA A 295 -0.84 10.41 -7.43
N GLN A 296 -1.26 11.19 -6.42
CA GLN A 296 -0.56 12.36 -5.95
C GLN A 296 -0.51 12.38 -4.43
N SER A 297 0.54 12.97 -3.89
CA SER A 297 0.73 13.10 -2.45
C SER A 297 0.77 14.57 -2.09
N LEU A 298 -0.09 15.00 -1.17
CA LEU A 298 -0.11 16.36 -0.65
C LEU A 298 0.65 16.40 0.68
N SER A 299 1.50 17.38 0.79
CA SER A 299 2.23 17.71 2.01
C SER A 299 2.62 19.18 1.96
N GLN A 300 2.52 19.88 3.08
CA GLN A 300 2.90 21.28 3.17
C GLN A 300 4.29 21.42 3.80
N THR A 301 5.08 22.35 3.27
CA THR A 301 6.42 22.64 3.80
C THR A 301 6.30 23.59 4.98
N VAL A 302 5.94 23.05 6.15
CA VAL A 302 5.89 23.82 7.40
C VAL A 302 6.83 23.20 8.42
N ASN A 303 7.45 24.02 9.25
CA ASN A 303 8.23 23.54 10.39
C ASN A 303 7.26 23.17 11.52
N CYS A 304 6.82 21.93 11.52
CA CYS A 304 5.78 21.44 12.42
C CYS A 304 6.36 20.86 13.70
N ALA A 305 6.18 21.56 14.82
CA ALA A 305 6.56 21.07 16.15
C ALA A 305 5.79 19.79 16.51
N GLY A 306 4.52 19.68 16.11
CA GLY A 306 3.67 18.51 16.34
C GLY A 306 4.20 17.22 15.72
N CYS A 307 5.01 17.32 14.65
CA CYS A 307 5.67 16.15 14.05
C CYS A 307 6.72 15.49 14.98
N LYS A 308 7.21 16.18 15.99
CA LYS A 308 8.15 15.65 16.98
C LYS A 308 7.45 14.94 18.15
N ILE A 309 6.15 15.15 18.32
CA ILE A 309 5.36 14.54 19.39
C ILE A 309 5.07 13.08 19.01
N LYS A 310 5.57 12.13 19.77
CA LYS A 310 5.23 10.71 19.61
C LYS A 310 3.73 10.50 19.87
N HIS A 311 3.14 9.59 19.08
CA HIS A 311 1.73 9.17 19.22
C HIS A 311 0.68 10.27 18.99
N ALA A 312 1.04 11.47 18.54
CA ALA A 312 0.03 12.41 18.09
C ALA A 312 -0.63 11.91 16.79
N MET A 313 -1.95 11.83 16.75
CA MET A 313 -2.69 11.34 15.58
C MET A 313 -2.72 12.38 14.45
N THR A 314 -2.78 13.67 14.79
CA THR A 314 -2.73 14.78 13.84
C THR A 314 -1.71 15.83 14.27
N CYS A 315 -1.41 16.76 13.39
CA CYS A 315 -0.49 17.87 13.63
C CYS A 315 -0.78 19.05 12.69
N GLU A 316 -0.18 20.22 12.94
CA GLU A 316 -0.40 21.44 12.15
C GLU A 316 -0.13 21.24 10.66
N CYS A 317 0.91 20.48 10.29
CA CYS A 317 1.19 20.21 8.88
C CYS A 317 0.13 19.34 8.19
N MET A 318 -0.61 18.50 8.92
CA MET A 318 -1.79 17.83 8.39
C MET A 318 -2.96 18.79 8.24
N ARG A 319 -3.13 19.72 9.20
CA ARG A 319 -4.15 20.78 9.12
C ARG A 319 -3.87 21.83 8.05
N SER A 320 -2.63 22.02 7.62
CA SER A 320 -2.29 22.95 6.54
C SER A 320 -2.66 22.44 5.15
N ILE A 321 -3.00 21.15 5.02
CA ILE A 321 -3.63 20.61 3.80
C ILE A 321 -5.14 20.85 3.95
N THR A 322 -5.68 21.87 3.29
CA THR A 322 -7.08 22.27 3.51
C THR A 322 -8.08 21.44 2.71
N PRO A 323 -9.34 21.33 3.18
CA PRO A 323 -10.41 20.65 2.42
C PRO A 323 -10.60 21.23 1.01
N GLU A 324 -10.45 22.56 0.83
CA GLU A 324 -10.62 23.24 -0.45
C GLU A 324 -9.55 22.83 -1.46
N GLN A 325 -8.30 22.62 -1.00
CA GLN A 325 -7.24 22.09 -1.86
C GLN A 325 -7.56 20.70 -2.37
N VAL A 326 -8.10 19.84 -1.51
CA VAL A 326 -8.48 18.46 -1.86
C VAL A 326 -9.73 18.46 -2.74
N GLU A 327 -10.74 19.28 -2.42
CA GLU A 327 -11.96 19.46 -3.20
C GLU A 327 -11.66 19.83 -4.65
N LYS A 328 -10.77 20.81 -4.86
CA LYS A 328 -10.36 21.23 -6.20
C LYS A 328 -9.88 20.06 -7.05
N ILE A 329 -9.04 19.19 -6.50
CA ILE A 329 -8.52 18.01 -7.20
C ILE A 329 -9.65 17.01 -7.50
N VAL A 330 -10.56 16.80 -6.55
CA VAL A 330 -11.72 15.91 -6.74
C VAL A 330 -12.63 16.41 -7.87
N LEU A 331 -12.87 17.72 -7.93
CA LEU A 331 -13.69 18.32 -9.00
C LEU A 331 -13.00 18.20 -10.37
N GLU A 332 -11.69 18.38 -10.45
CA GLU A 332 -10.92 18.09 -11.67
C GLU A 332 -11.05 16.62 -12.11
N TRP A 333 -11.09 15.67 -11.18
CA TRP A 333 -11.32 14.26 -11.47
C TRP A 333 -12.74 13.98 -12.00
N LEU A 334 -13.74 14.63 -11.41
CA LEU A 334 -15.13 14.54 -11.85
C LEU A 334 -15.28 15.02 -13.30
N ASP A 335 -14.70 16.18 -13.61
CA ASP A 335 -14.75 16.75 -14.97
C ASP A 335 -14.05 15.86 -16.00
N GLN A 336 -12.91 15.27 -15.64
CA GLN A 336 -12.24 14.28 -16.48
C GLN A 336 -13.12 13.04 -16.75
N LYS A 337 -13.86 12.54 -15.75
CA LYS A 337 -14.79 11.41 -15.93
C LYS A 337 -15.94 11.79 -16.85
N ARG A 338 -16.56 12.96 -16.66
CA ARG A 338 -17.63 13.48 -17.52
C ARG A 338 -17.20 13.59 -18.97
N ASN A 339 -16.02 14.16 -19.23
CA ASN A 339 -15.47 14.30 -20.58
C ASN A 339 -15.21 12.93 -21.24
N GLN A 340 -14.71 11.94 -20.50
CA GLN A 340 -14.50 10.59 -21.01
C GLN A 340 -15.82 9.89 -21.39
N GLN A 341 -16.90 10.07 -20.59
CA GLN A 341 -18.22 9.53 -20.87
C GLN A 341 -18.88 10.17 -22.11
N GLN A 342 -18.70 11.46 -22.32
CA GLN A 342 -19.20 12.16 -23.51
C GLN A 342 -18.53 11.65 -24.79
N ILE A 343 -17.23 11.42 -24.76
CA ILE A 343 -16.47 10.90 -25.92
C ILE A 343 -16.89 9.46 -26.25
N SER A 344 -17.08 8.61 -25.23
CA SER A 344 -17.49 7.20 -25.41
C SER A 344 -18.97 7.03 -25.80
N GLY A 345 -19.82 8.01 -25.48
CA GLY A 345 -21.25 8.00 -25.87
C GLY A 345 -21.54 8.58 -27.27
N SER A 346 -20.52 9.19 -27.89
CA SER A 346 -20.60 9.76 -29.25
C SER A 346 -19.91 8.90 -30.32
N ALA A 347 -19.35 7.75 -29.94
CA ALA A 347 -18.75 6.75 -30.85
C ALA A 347 -19.64 5.51 -30.96
#